data_c45b9f669d53c212babcca07151d49da
#
_entry.id   c45b9f669d53c212babcca07151d49da
#
_cell.length_a   1.000
_cell.length_b   1.000
_cell.length_c   1.000
_cell.angle_alpha   90.00
_cell.angle_beta   90.00
_cell.angle_gamma   90.00
#
_symmetry.space_group_name_H-M   'P 1'
#
loop_
_entity.id
_entity.type
_entity.pdbx_description
1 polymer ?
#
loop_
_entity_poly.entity_id
_entity_poly.type
_entity_poly.pdbx_seq_one_letter_code
_entity_poly.pdbx_strand_id
1 'polypeptide(L)'
;MREILGVTNEPGAHRRWFHDDYFDLFVWQTGGGELVQFQLCYGIDSSEHALVWHKGDGFFLDGIEGSKSRVEPLVERFDAAAGALPEDIRAAMSARVHEFAKKKDATPARRKRFRRASWQRA
;
A
#
# COMPACT_ATOMS: atom_id res chain seq x y z
N MET A 1 5.44 -0.06 11.19
CA MET A 1 5.88 -1.00 10.11
C MET A 1 7.39 -1.00 10.01
N ARG A 2 7.97 -2.16 9.95
CA ARG A 2 9.42 -2.30 9.74
C ARG A 2 9.69 -2.80 8.32
N GLU A 3 10.84 -2.44 7.76
CA GLU A 3 11.24 -2.90 6.44
C GLU A 3 11.73 -4.34 6.47
N ILE A 4 11.22 -5.17 5.55
CA ILE A 4 11.71 -6.52 5.33
C ILE A 4 12.84 -6.43 4.30
N LEU A 5 14.05 -6.73 4.73
CA LEU A 5 15.25 -6.62 3.88
C LEU A 5 15.38 -7.83 2.95
N GLY A 6 16.17 -7.70 1.91
CA GLY A 6 16.48 -8.77 0.97
C GLY A 6 15.41 -9.02 -0.09
N VAL A 7 14.51 -8.06 -0.30
CA VAL A 7 13.52 -8.14 -1.37
C VAL A 7 14.22 -7.96 -2.73
N THR A 8 13.92 -8.84 -3.68
CA THR A 8 14.50 -8.79 -5.00
C THR A 8 13.86 -7.66 -5.82
N ASN A 9 14.69 -6.82 -6.43
CA ASN A 9 14.21 -5.81 -7.38
C ASN A 9 13.83 -6.47 -8.70
N GLU A 10 12.89 -5.86 -9.41
CA GLU A 10 12.59 -6.22 -10.79
C GLU A 10 13.20 -5.19 -11.74
N PRO A 11 13.41 -5.53 -13.04
CA PRO A 11 13.96 -4.58 -14.01
C PRO A 11 13.12 -3.30 -14.06
N GLY A 12 13.79 -2.16 -13.87
CA GLY A 12 13.14 -0.85 -13.92
C GLY A 12 12.37 -0.44 -12.67
N ALA A 13 12.33 -1.28 -11.65
CA ALA A 13 11.60 -0.96 -10.43
C ALA A 13 12.34 -1.45 -9.19
N HIS A 14 12.50 -0.54 -8.23
CA HIS A 14 13.00 -0.87 -6.91
C HIS A 14 11.81 -1.24 -6.02
N ARG A 15 11.82 -2.46 -5.48
CA ARG A 15 10.73 -2.95 -4.65
C ARG A 15 11.13 -2.94 -3.19
N ARG A 16 10.21 -2.49 -2.32
CA ARG A 16 10.40 -2.48 -0.88
C ARG A 16 9.16 -3.03 -0.20
N TRP A 17 9.36 -3.69 0.94
CA TRP A 17 8.30 -4.32 1.71
C TRP A 17 8.42 -3.89 3.17
N PHE A 18 7.30 -3.42 3.73
CA PHE A 18 7.19 -3.03 5.13
C PHE A 18 6.07 -3.81 5.78
N HIS A 19 6.27 -4.22 7.01
CA HIS A 19 5.36 -5.13 7.70
C HIS A 19 5.19 -4.77 9.17
N ASP A 20 3.97 -4.93 9.68
CA ASP A 20 3.66 -5.00 11.10
C ASP A 20 2.46 -5.96 11.31
N ASP A 21 1.89 -5.98 12.50
CA ASP A 21 0.81 -6.91 12.83
C ASP A 21 -0.51 -6.59 12.10
N TYR A 22 -0.64 -5.40 11.54
CA TYR A 22 -1.85 -4.95 10.89
C TYR A 22 -1.66 -4.71 9.40
N PHE A 23 -0.45 -4.32 8.98
CA PHE A 23 -0.16 -3.91 7.61
C PHE A 23 0.91 -4.79 6.94
N ASP A 24 0.71 -5.03 5.65
CA ASP A 24 1.78 -5.34 4.69
C ASP A 24 1.76 -4.27 3.61
N LEU A 25 2.86 -3.53 3.48
CA LEU A 25 3.01 -2.49 2.48
C LEU A 25 4.06 -2.90 1.46
N PHE A 26 3.63 -3.03 0.21
CA PHE A 26 4.52 -3.31 -0.92
C PHE A 26 4.63 -2.05 -1.78
N VAL A 27 5.85 -1.64 -2.06
CA VAL A 27 6.16 -0.37 -2.72
C VAL A 27 7.03 -0.61 -3.93
N TRP A 28 6.72 0.08 -5.02
CA TRP A 28 7.54 0.13 -6.23
C TRP A 28 7.98 1.57 -6.46
N GLN A 29 9.28 1.78 -6.63
CA GLN A 29 9.88 3.08 -6.87
C GLN A 29 10.72 3.04 -8.15
N THR A 30 10.86 4.21 -8.81
CA THR A 30 11.84 4.37 -9.88
C THR A 30 13.26 4.35 -9.31
N GLY A 31 14.26 4.28 -10.19
CA GLY A 31 15.67 4.40 -9.78
C GLY A 31 15.98 5.73 -9.08
N GLY A 32 15.21 6.78 -9.35
CA GLY A 32 15.32 8.06 -8.67
C GLY A 32 14.56 8.18 -7.36
N GLY A 33 13.88 7.11 -6.94
CA GLY A 33 13.15 7.08 -5.67
C GLY A 33 11.69 7.52 -5.75
N GLU A 34 11.17 7.80 -6.94
CA GLU A 34 9.77 8.19 -7.10
C GLU A 34 8.83 6.99 -6.87
N LEU A 35 7.80 7.18 -6.04
CA LEU A 35 6.77 6.17 -5.82
C LEU A 35 5.88 6.08 -7.06
N VAL A 36 5.79 4.90 -7.64
CA VAL A 36 4.98 4.66 -8.86
C VAL A 36 3.84 3.69 -8.64
N GLN A 37 3.92 2.87 -7.59
CA GLN A 37 2.87 1.92 -7.24
C GLN A 37 3.01 1.51 -5.79
N PHE A 38 1.89 1.24 -5.12
CA PHE A 38 1.92 0.54 -3.84
C PHE A 38 0.72 -0.39 -3.70
N GLN A 39 0.87 -1.39 -2.84
CA GLN A 39 -0.21 -2.20 -2.31
C GLN A 39 -0.14 -2.12 -0.80
N LEU A 40 -1.14 -1.49 -0.19
CA LEU A 40 -1.26 -1.41 1.25
C LEU A 40 -2.31 -2.44 1.69
N CYS A 41 -1.84 -3.60 2.11
CA CYS A 41 -2.68 -4.64 2.67
C CYS A 41 -2.89 -4.35 4.15
N TYR A 42 -4.10 -4.41 4.62
CA TYR A 42 -4.43 -4.08 6.00
C TYR A 42 -5.47 -5.05 6.57
N GLY A 43 -5.53 -5.11 7.91
CA GLY A 43 -6.40 -6.07 8.59
C GLY A 43 -5.91 -7.50 8.47
N ILE A 44 -4.59 -7.71 8.32
CA ILE A 44 -4.00 -9.04 8.11
C ILE A 44 -4.21 -9.99 9.28
N ASP A 45 -4.53 -9.45 10.46
CA ASP A 45 -4.81 -10.22 11.66
C ASP A 45 -6.23 -10.81 11.70
N SER A 46 -7.13 -10.32 10.85
CA SER A 46 -8.53 -10.75 10.88
C SER A 46 -9.14 -10.89 9.48
N SER A 47 -9.36 -9.79 8.79
CA SER A 47 -9.98 -9.77 7.46
C SER A 47 -9.17 -8.85 6.54
N GLU A 48 -8.30 -9.44 5.74
CA GLU A 48 -7.37 -8.69 4.92
C GLU A 48 -8.06 -7.99 3.76
N HIS A 49 -7.76 -6.71 3.62
CA HIS A 49 -8.15 -5.86 2.50
C HIS A 49 -6.91 -5.22 1.90
N ALA A 50 -7.03 -4.65 0.72
CA ALA A 50 -5.90 -3.97 0.10
C ALA A 50 -6.32 -2.70 -0.62
N LEU A 51 -5.59 -1.62 -0.36
CA LEU A 51 -5.64 -0.40 -1.15
C LEU A 51 -4.44 -0.41 -2.09
N VAL A 52 -4.71 -0.33 -3.39
CA VAL A 52 -3.68 -0.32 -4.43
C VAL A 52 -3.71 1.00 -5.16
N TRP A 53 -2.54 1.55 -5.42
CA TRP A 53 -2.40 2.75 -6.22
C TRP A 53 -1.38 2.53 -7.32
N HIS A 54 -1.72 2.94 -8.53
CA HIS A 54 -0.83 3.00 -9.68
C HIS A 54 -0.77 4.42 -10.21
N LYS A 55 0.42 4.95 -10.37
CA LYS A 55 0.61 6.25 -10.99
C LYS A 55 -0.03 6.25 -12.37
N GLY A 56 -0.90 7.21 -12.63
CA GLY A 56 -1.64 7.33 -13.90
C GLY A 56 -2.97 6.58 -13.94
N ASP A 57 -3.14 5.55 -13.13
CA ASP A 57 -4.37 4.72 -13.14
C ASP A 57 -5.28 4.97 -11.94
N GLY A 58 -4.73 5.53 -10.86
CA GLY A 58 -5.51 5.86 -9.66
C GLY A 58 -5.55 4.73 -8.64
N PHE A 59 -6.62 4.73 -7.84
CA PHE A 59 -6.79 3.82 -6.72
C PHE A 59 -7.70 2.66 -7.06
N PHE A 60 -7.34 1.49 -6.50
CA PHE A 60 -8.16 0.27 -6.57
C PHE A 60 -8.29 -0.26 -5.14
N LEU A 61 -9.46 -0.74 -4.79
CA LEU A 61 -9.73 -1.23 -3.44
C LEU A 61 -10.26 -2.65 -3.53
N ASP A 62 -9.57 -3.61 -2.93
CA ASP A 62 -9.95 -5.01 -2.90
C ASP A 62 -10.67 -5.36 -1.59
N GLY A 63 -11.60 -6.29 -1.67
CA GLY A 63 -12.32 -6.79 -0.50
C GLY A 63 -13.45 -5.90 0.00
N ILE A 64 -14.17 -5.26 -0.86
CA ILE A 64 -14.92 -4.05 -0.55
C ILE A 64 -16.38 -4.15 -0.38
N GLU A 65 -16.99 -5.17 -0.22
CA GLU A 65 -18.38 -5.04 0.14
C GLU A 65 -18.52 -4.31 1.48
N GLY A 66 -19.00 -3.07 1.43
CA GLY A 66 -19.29 -2.25 2.59
C GLY A 66 -18.13 -1.47 3.20
N SER A 67 -17.00 -1.37 2.56
CA SER A 67 -15.80 -0.82 3.18
C SER A 67 -15.62 0.69 3.07
N LYS A 68 -16.52 1.43 2.44
CA LYS A 68 -16.46 2.90 2.44
C LYS A 68 -16.47 3.48 3.86
N SER A 69 -17.07 2.77 4.80
CA SER A 69 -17.12 3.17 6.20
C SER A 69 -15.82 2.91 6.96
N ARG A 70 -14.81 2.27 6.32
CA ARG A 70 -13.56 1.89 6.99
C ARG A 70 -12.34 2.71 6.54
N VAL A 71 -12.55 3.70 5.70
CA VAL A 71 -11.46 4.53 5.18
C VAL A 71 -10.83 5.38 6.27
N GLU A 72 -11.64 5.98 7.14
CA GLU A 72 -11.14 6.83 8.21
C GLU A 72 -10.31 6.05 9.24
N PRO A 73 -10.77 4.87 9.73
CA PRO A 73 -9.91 4.03 10.58
C PRO A 73 -8.61 3.60 9.90
N LEU A 74 -8.63 3.35 8.58
CA LEU A 74 -7.42 3.03 7.83
C LEU A 74 -6.42 4.18 7.89
N VAL A 75 -6.87 5.42 7.65
CA VAL A 75 -6.01 6.60 7.67
C VAL A 75 -5.38 6.80 9.04
N GLU A 76 -6.16 6.71 10.10
CA GLU A 76 -5.65 6.86 11.47
C GLU A 76 -4.60 5.81 11.79
N ARG A 77 -4.86 4.55 11.47
CA ARG A 77 -3.91 3.47 11.71
C ARG A 77 -2.67 3.60 10.87
N PHE A 78 -2.82 4.02 9.61
CA PHE A 78 -1.68 4.27 8.73
C PHE A 78 -0.81 5.39 9.28
N ASP A 79 -1.40 6.52 9.66
CA ASP A 79 -0.64 7.65 10.20
C ASP A 79 0.14 7.25 11.46
N ALA A 80 -0.47 6.44 12.33
CA ALA A 80 0.20 5.95 13.52
C ALA A 80 1.39 5.02 13.19
N ALA A 81 1.28 4.23 12.13
CA ALA A 81 2.32 3.29 11.71
C ALA A 81 3.38 3.94 10.83
N ALA A 82 3.04 5.02 10.13
CA ALA A 82 3.87 5.64 9.10
C ALA A 82 5.14 6.29 9.65
N GLY A 83 5.16 6.63 10.93
CA GLY A 83 6.35 7.21 11.56
C GLY A 83 7.60 6.33 11.50
N ALA A 84 7.41 5.01 11.35
CA ALA A 84 8.50 4.06 11.21
C ALA A 84 9.00 3.90 9.76
N LEU A 85 8.28 4.48 8.79
CA LEU A 85 8.69 4.41 7.38
C LEU A 85 9.86 5.35 7.12
N PRO A 86 10.77 4.98 6.20
CA PRO A 86 11.80 5.90 5.74
C PRO A 86 11.20 7.19 5.19
N GLU A 87 11.90 8.28 5.37
CA GLU A 87 11.40 9.61 5.04
C GLU A 87 11.04 9.77 3.57
N ASP A 88 11.81 9.17 2.68
CA ASP A 88 11.59 9.22 1.23
C ASP A 88 10.25 8.57 0.81
N ILE A 89 9.82 7.56 1.53
CA ILE A 89 8.55 6.88 1.28
C ILE A 89 7.40 7.47 2.08
N ARG A 90 7.67 7.87 3.31
CA ARG A 90 6.63 8.30 4.24
C ARG A 90 5.79 9.45 3.70
N ALA A 91 6.44 10.48 3.18
CA ALA A 91 5.74 11.65 2.65
C ALA A 91 4.89 11.28 1.44
N ALA A 92 5.43 10.49 0.51
CA ALA A 92 4.71 10.06 -0.68
C ALA A 92 3.53 9.15 -0.34
N MET A 93 3.72 8.19 0.56
CA MET A 93 2.65 7.30 1.01
C MET A 93 1.56 8.08 1.73
N SER A 94 1.92 8.95 2.64
CA SER A 94 0.97 9.76 3.39
C SER A 94 0.13 10.62 2.45
N ALA A 95 0.76 11.25 1.46
CA ALA A 95 0.06 12.05 0.46
C ALA A 95 -1.00 11.21 -0.30
N ARG A 96 -0.64 9.99 -0.70
CA ARG A 96 -1.57 9.12 -1.44
C ARG A 96 -2.70 8.57 -0.57
N VAL A 97 -2.41 8.13 0.62
CA VAL A 97 -3.43 7.61 1.53
C VAL A 97 -4.43 8.70 1.91
N HIS A 98 -3.97 9.91 2.20
CA HIS A 98 -4.84 11.05 2.50
C HIS A 98 -5.63 11.51 1.27
N GLU A 99 -5.05 11.46 0.09
CA GLU A 99 -5.77 11.74 -1.16
C GLU A 99 -6.93 10.77 -1.36
N PHE A 100 -6.69 9.48 -1.15
CA PHE A 100 -7.74 8.47 -1.22
C PHE A 100 -8.86 8.75 -0.22
N ALA A 101 -8.52 9.03 1.02
CA ALA A 101 -9.49 9.31 2.07
C ALA A 101 -10.37 10.53 1.72
N LYS A 102 -9.77 11.56 1.15
CA LYS A 102 -10.46 12.78 0.78
C LYS A 102 -11.41 12.60 -0.41
N LYS A 103 -10.94 11.88 -1.44
CA LYS A 103 -11.73 11.67 -2.66
C LYS A 103 -12.72 10.52 -2.54
N LYS A 104 -12.40 9.52 -1.72
CA LYS A 104 -13.15 8.26 -1.58
C LYS A 104 -13.48 7.63 -2.93
N ASP A 105 -12.57 7.82 -3.89
CA ASP A 105 -12.75 7.44 -5.29
C ASP A 105 -11.75 6.36 -5.63
N ALA A 106 -12.20 5.12 -5.56
CA ALA A 106 -11.41 3.96 -5.89
C ALA A 106 -12.22 3.00 -6.75
N THR A 107 -11.58 2.46 -7.78
CA THR A 107 -12.18 1.42 -8.59
C THR A 107 -12.17 0.11 -7.79
N PRO A 108 -13.31 -0.60 -7.69
CA PRO A 108 -13.32 -1.92 -7.08
C PRO A 108 -12.38 -2.86 -7.85
N ALA A 109 -11.45 -3.48 -7.15
CA ALA A 109 -10.55 -4.43 -7.74
C ALA A 109 -11.21 -5.80 -7.80
N ARG A 110 -11.31 -6.36 -9.00
CA ARG A 110 -11.77 -7.74 -9.18
C ARG A 110 -10.61 -8.67 -8.89
N ARG A 111 -10.85 -9.80 -8.21
CA ARG A 111 -9.82 -10.80 -7.91
C ARG A 111 -9.02 -11.26 -9.13
N LYS A 112 -9.60 -11.18 -10.32
CA LYS A 112 -8.92 -11.52 -11.56
C LYS A 112 -7.85 -10.50 -11.97
N ARG A 113 -7.98 -9.25 -11.52
CA ARG A 113 -7.07 -8.16 -11.88
C ARG A 113 -6.12 -7.80 -10.75
N PHE A 114 -6.46 -8.18 -9.55
CA PHE A 114 -5.66 -7.89 -8.37
C PHE A 114 -5.16 -9.19 -7.75
N ARG A 115 -3.88 -9.25 -7.54
CA ARG A 115 -3.26 -10.34 -6.79
C ARG A 115 -2.35 -9.70 -5.74
N ARG A 116 -2.54 -10.11 -4.48
CA ARG A 116 -1.66 -9.68 -3.41
C ARG A 116 -0.22 -10.00 -3.77
N ALA A 117 0.66 -9.02 -3.62
CA ALA A 117 2.08 -9.25 -3.79
C ALA A 117 2.55 -10.27 -2.74
N SER A 118 3.32 -11.24 -3.19
CA SER A 118 3.86 -12.28 -2.33
C SER A 118 5.34 -12.39 -2.64
N TRP A 119 6.14 -11.60 -1.95
CA TRP A 119 7.56 -11.50 -2.23
C TRP A 119 8.36 -12.37 -1.29
N GLN A 120 9.35 -13.03 -1.85
CA GLN A 120 10.31 -13.79 -1.08
C GLN A 120 11.57 -12.96 -0.89
N ARG A 121 12.22 -13.18 0.24
CA ARG A 121 13.54 -12.61 0.48
C ARG A 121 14.55 -13.25 -0.45
N ALA A 122 15.41 -12.43 -0.99
CA ALA A 122 16.55 -12.90 -1.79
C ALA A 122 17.56 -13.63 -0.92
#